data_4fbccd73bfd81f7efb7e9fdfaec8ae73
#
_entry.id   4fbccd73bfd81f7efb7e9fdfaec8ae73
#
_cell.length_a   1.000
_cell.length_b   1.000
_cell.length_c   1.000
_cell.angle_alpha   90.00
_cell.angle_beta   90.00
_cell.angle_gamma   90.00
#
_symmetry.space_group_name_H-M   'P 1'
#
loop_
_entity.id
_entity.type
_entity.pdbx_description
1 polymer ?
#
loop_
_entity_poly.entity_id
_entity_poly.type
_entity_poly.pdbx_seq_one_letter_code
_entity_poly.pdbx_strand_id
1 'polypeptide(L)'
;MEQLLKQDPIAMGMLGKQPIRMQKYRPLTYVLTGEDAGKKAYYNLLTHEVIAANLNELDTPELRRYLIENWYLVPEEHDDQQLVDECRAVLTLMDSWPKKIHAFHIFTTLDCNARCFYCFEKRMPGSEMTKETAARAVEYMQEQADGELIKIVWFGGEPLFNYPVIDFITNGLKEKGLQFESDMISNGLLFDDELVEKAKSIWNVKSVQITLDGTRQVYKRVKAYVTDEADPFERVLLNIKRLLRAEINVRIRLNIGLHNYSDMRNLVDFLCEEFKGEDNLYVYTSPLIELNNYTYEQKTFIFDLQDELNSKLNPLFQKKEKKEFADKITNSYCMATGREAVTILPDGKVGICENITSGTLLGDIYTKELDVRAREEFGRRFYREDKCRTCPMYPNCYIVNGCPNKDPAEGCDPVRVQRQIKRIQGKLKARCRLGASGNGAGSAQ
;
A
#
# COMPACT_ATOMS: atom_id res chain seq x y z
N MET A 1 14.78 -16.55 26.79
CA MET A 1 14.33 -16.14 25.44
C MET A 1 12.93 -15.55 25.52
N GLU A 2 12.69 -14.42 24.90
CA GLU A 2 11.42 -13.71 24.91
C GLU A 2 10.84 -13.72 23.49
N GLN A 3 9.58 -14.14 23.34
CA GLN A 3 8.85 -14.07 22.10
C GLN A 3 8.14 -12.70 22.02
N LEU A 4 8.58 -11.84 21.12
CA LEU A 4 8.14 -10.46 21.02
C LEU A 4 6.92 -10.27 20.09
N LEU A 5 6.76 -11.15 19.11
CA LEU A 5 5.61 -11.17 18.19
C LEU A 5 5.16 -12.62 17.96
N LYS A 6 3.88 -12.79 17.68
CA LYS A 6 3.32 -14.08 17.30
C LYS A 6 3.74 -14.45 15.88
N GLN A 7 3.94 -15.74 15.65
CA GLN A 7 4.17 -16.31 14.32
C GLN A 7 2.93 -16.11 13.42
N ASP A 8 3.18 -16.03 12.11
CA ASP A 8 2.09 -16.09 11.13
C ASP A 8 1.47 -17.50 11.13
N PRO A 9 0.16 -17.64 11.44
CA PRO A 9 -0.47 -18.97 11.52
C PRO A 9 -0.44 -19.72 10.18
N ILE A 10 -0.50 -19.00 9.06
CA ILE A 10 -0.49 -19.61 7.71
C ILE A 10 0.90 -20.17 7.42
N ALA A 11 1.94 -19.34 7.61
CA ALA A 11 3.32 -19.77 7.40
C ALA A 11 3.68 -20.97 8.29
N MET A 12 3.27 -20.93 9.56
CA MET A 12 3.50 -22.05 10.48
C MET A 12 2.71 -23.31 10.14
N GLY A 13 1.48 -23.15 9.61
CA GLY A 13 0.68 -24.26 9.12
C GLY A 13 1.32 -24.96 7.90
N MET A 14 1.98 -24.19 7.02
CA MET A 14 2.69 -24.71 5.87
C MET A 14 4.01 -25.41 6.23
N LEU A 15 4.77 -24.80 7.14
CA LEU A 15 6.12 -25.25 7.44
C LEU A 15 6.18 -26.30 8.54
N GLY A 16 5.31 -26.19 9.54
CA GLY A 16 5.44 -26.97 10.77
C GLY A 16 6.77 -26.73 11.48
N LYS A 17 7.12 -27.61 12.41
CA LYS A 17 8.42 -27.59 13.07
C LYS A 17 9.45 -28.36 12.28
N GLN A 18 10.64 -27.77 12.13
CA GLN A 18 11.77 -28.42 11.48
C GLN A 18 12.35 -29.53 12.38
N PRO A 19 12.55 -30.77 11.88
CA PRO A 19 13.18 -31.82 12.63
C PRO A 19 14.68 -31.53 12.82
N ILE A 20 15.18 -31.83 14.04
CA ILE A 20 16.61 -31.71 14.35
C ILE A 20 17.33 -32.94 13.86
N ARG A 21 18.42 -32.77 13.11
CA ARG A 21 19.26 -33.81 12.57
C ARG A 21 20.73 -33.60 13.01
N MET A 22 21.52 -34.65 13.01
CA MET A 22 22.97 -34.54 13.24
C MET A 22 23.67 -34.04 11.99
N GLN A 23 23.65 -32.73 11.78
CA GLN A 23 24.29 -32.08 10.63
C GLN A 23 24.68 -30.64 11.02
N LYS A 24 25.43 -29.99 10.13
CA LYS A 24 25.76 -28.57 10.28
C LYS A 24 24.55 -27.70 9.92
N TYR A 25 24.41 -26.59 10.61
CA TYR A 25 23.35 -25.61 10.43
C TYR A 25 23.94 -24.23 10.22
N ARG A 26 23.27 -23.44 9.38
CA ARG A 26 23.53 -22.02 9.15
C ARG A 26 22.27 -21.21 9.35
N PRO A 27 22.37 -19.87 9.54
CA PRO A 27 21.19 -19.01 9.55
C PRO A 27 20.41 -19.13 8.22
N LEU A 28 19.08 -19.16 8.32
CA LEU A 28 18.21 -19.00 7.16
C LEU A 28 18.44 -17.59 6.56
N THR A 29 18.56 -17.48 5.26
CA THR A 29 18.80 -16.22 4.52
C THR A 29 17.79 -15.12 4.90
N TYR A 30 16.58 -15.50 5.28
CA TYR A 30 15.47 -14.59 5.57
C TYR A 30 15.35 -14.18 7.04
N VAL A 31 16.40 -14.36 7.82
CA VAL A 31 16.47 -13.94 9.21
C VAL A 31 17.30 -12.65 9.31
N LEU A 32 16.67 -11.58 9.76
CA LEU A 32 17.35 -10.33 10.09
C LEU A 32 17.59 -10.25 11.60
N THR A 33 18.72 -9.65 11.97
CA THR A 33 19.11 -9.52 13.39
C THR A 33 19.37 -8.07 13.75
N GLY A 34 19.15 -7.75 15.03
CA GLY A 34 19.55 -6.50 15.66
C GLY A 34 20.07 -6.79 17.06
N GLU A 35 21.10 -6.09 17.49
CA GLU A 35 21.73 -6.29 18.80
C GLU A 35 21.81 -4.96 19.54
N ASP A 36 21.36 -4.94 20.80
CA ASP A 36 21.41 -3.79 21.69
C ASP A 36 21.15 -4.21 23.14
N ALA A 37 21.64 -3.41 24.11
CA ALA A 37 21.37 -3.58 25.55
C ALA A 37 21.60 -5.02 26.06
N GLY A 38 22.67 -5.69 25.60
CA GLY A 38 23.01 -7.05 26.04
C GLY A 38 22.09 -8.15 25.51
N LYS A 39 21.21 -7.83 24.54
CA LYS A 39 20.29 -8.76 23.87
C LYS A 39 20.52 -8.77 22.38
N LYS A 40 20.20 -9.89 21.74
CA LYS A 40 20.12 -10.06 20.30
C LYS A 40 18.71 -10.46 19.91
N ALA A 41 18.09 -9.68 19.03
CA ALA A 41 16.78 -9.97 18.47
C ALA A 41 16.92 -10.53 17.06
N TYR A 42 16.01 -11.43 16.71
CA TYR A 42 15.92 -12.11 15.43
C TYR A 42 14.52 -11.91 14.88
N TYR A 43 14.42 -11.55 13.61
CA TYR A 43 13.16 -11.51 12.87
C TYR A 43 13.24 -12.47 11.70
N ASN A 44 12.39 -13.48 11.71
CA ASN A 44 12.25 -14.42 10.62
C ASN A 44 11.17 -13.89 9.66
N LEU A 45 11.58 -13.43 8.46
CA LEU A 45 10.68 -12.88 7.44
C LEU A 45 9.77 -13.95 6.81
N LEU A 46 10.05 -15.24 7.03
CA LEU A 46 9.22 -16.33 6.53
C LEU A 46 8.07 -16.65 7.50
N THR A 47 8.35 -16.72 8.82
CA THR A 47 7.37 -17.06 9.84
C THR A 47 6.78 -15.85 10.56
N HIS A 48 7.31 -14.66 10.30
CA HIS A 48 6.95 -13.37 10.93
C HIS A 48 7.07 -13.38 12.46
N GLU A 49 7.88 -14.26 12.99
CA GLU A 49 8.18 -14.30 14.41
C GLU A 49 9.38 -13.41 14.75
N VAL A 50 9.26 -12.67 15.83
CA VAL A 50 10.37 -11.92 16.43
C VAL A 50 10.65 -12.48 17.80
N ILE A 51 11.90 -12.87 18.03
CA ILE A 51 12.39 -13.34 19.33
C ILE A 51 13.59 -12.50 19.77
N ALA A 52 13.85 -12.46 21.06
CA ALA A 52 15.08 -11.91 21.63
C ALA A 52 15.67 -12.86 22.66
N ALA A 53 16.99 -12.89 22.73
CA ALA A 53 17.76 -13.67 23.74
C ALA A 53 18.86 -12.78 24.31
N ASN A 54 19.26 -13.04 25.56
CA ASN A 54 20.44 -12.41 26.13
C ASN A 54 21.71 -12.93 25.44
N LEU A 55 22.75 -12.12 25.35
CA LEU A 55 23.98 -12.52 24.65
C LEU A 55 24.65 -13.74 25.26
N ASN A 56 24.50 -13.95 26.58
CA ASN A 56 25.01 -15.11 27.26
C ASN A 56 24.21 -16.41 27.05
N GLU A 57 23.02 -16.31 26.44
CA GLU A 57 22.16 -17.46 26.11
C GLU A 57 22.37 -17.96 24.65
N LEU A 58 23.14 -17.24 23.83
CA LEU A 58 23.22 -17.51 22.39
C LEU A 58 23.73 -18.91 22.04
N ASP A 59 24.62 -19.47 22.89
CA ASP A 59 25.24 -20.78 22.67
C ASP A 59 24.58 -21.90 23.49
N THR A 60 23.44 -21.63 24.14
CA THR A 60 22.72 -22.66 24.91
C THR A 60 22.06 -23.69 23.97
N PRO A 61 22.08 -24.99 24.36
CA PRO A 61 21.42 -26.05 23.60
C PRO A 61 19.92 -25.77 23.38
N GLU A 62 19.28 -25.20 24.38
CA GLU A 62 17.85 -24.86 24.37
C GLU A 62 17.52 -23.82 23.31
N LEU A 63 18.28 -22.72 23.27
CA LEU A 63 18.09 -21.69 22.23
C LEU A 63 18.42 -22.24 20.85
N ARG A 64 19.54 -22.97 20.73
CA ARG A 64 19.91 -23.59 19.45
C ARG A 64 18.81 -24.52 18.93
N ARG A 65 18.25 -25.36 19.79
CA ARG A 65 17.14 -26.25 19.48
C ARG A 65 15.93 -25.45 18.98
N TYR A 66 15.54 -24.40 19.69
CA TYR A 66 14.45 -23.53 19.31
C TYR A 66 14.68 -22.89 17.93
N LEU A 67 15.87 -22.35 17.70
CA LEU A 67 16.22 -21.71 16.42
C LEU A 67 16.13 -22.68 15.23
N ILE A 68 16.51 -23.95 15.42
CA ILE A 68 16.37 -25.00 14.41
C ILE A 68 14.88 -25.31 14.19
N GLU A 69 14.17 -25.69 15.25
CA GLU A 69 12.75 -26.10 15.15
C GLU A 69 11.86 -25.03 14.50
N ASN A 70 12.19 -23.75 14.65
CA ASN A 70 11.39 -22.63 14.19
C ASN A 70 12.00 -21.87 12.99
N TRP A 71 12.81 -22.56 12.19
CA TRP A 71 13.31 -22.05 10.91
C TRP A 71 14.20 -20.80 10.99
N TYR A 72 14.91 -20.58 12.10
CA TYR A 72 15.96 -19.56 12.17
C TYR A 72 17.30 -20.10 11.70
N LEU A 73 17.54 -21.39 11.92
CA LEU A 73 18.69 -22.13 11.45
C LEU A 73 18.21 -23.27 10.54
N VAL A 74 18.89 -23.44 9.43
CA VAL A 74 18.60 -24.50 8.43
C VAL A 74 19.86 -25.32 8.16
N PRO A 75 19.74 -26.55 7.65
CA PRO A 75 20.90 -27.33 7.17
C PRO A 75 21.77 -26.51 6.23
N GLU A 76 23.08 -26.75 6.25
CA GLU A 76 24.04 -25.98 5.46
C GLU A 76 23.74 -25.99 3.95
N GLU A 77 23.23 -27.13 3.45
CA GLU A 77 22.90 -27.35 2.02
C GLU A 77 21.43 -27.02 1.67
N HIS A 78 20.69 -26.39 2.60
CA HIS A 78 19.27 -26.08 2.38
C HIS A 78 19.10 -25.03 1.26
N ASP A 79 18.16 -25.25 0.34
CA ASP A 79 17.76 -24.24 -0.66
C ASP A 79 16.67 -23.33 -0.07
N ASP A 80 17.09 -22.20 0.45
CA ASP A 80 16.20 -21.23 1.09
C ASP A 80 15.21 -20.62 0.09
N GLN A 81 15.60 -20.42 -1.17
CA GLN A 81 14.75 -19.85 -2.18
C GLN A 81 13.64 -20.83 -2.59
N GLN A 82 14.00 -22.11 -2.78
CA GLN A 82 13.03 -23.14 -3.09
C GLN A 82 11.93 -23.23 -2.03
N LEU A 83 12.28 -23.14 -0.74
CA LEU A 83 11.31 -23.14 0.34
C LEU A 83 10.28 -22.02 0.19
N VAL A 84 10.70 -20.79 -0.11
CA VAL A 84 9.79 -19.66 -0.33
C VAL A 84 8.93 -19.87 -1.57
N ASP A 85 9.52 -20.41 -2.65
CA ASP A 85 8.80 -20.68 -3.88
C ASP A 85 7.71 -21.74 -3.70
N GLU A 86 7.99 -22.76 -2.90
CA GLU A 86 7.00 -23.79 -2.53
C GLU A 86 5.86 -23.18 -1.70
N CYS A 87 6.17 -22.34 -0.71
CA CYS A 87 5.15 -21.60 0.06
C CYS A 87 4.28 -20.73 -0.87
N ARG A 88 4.87 -20.03 -1.80
CA ARG A 88 4.13 -19.21 -2.79
C ARG A 88 3.28 -20.05 -3.72
N ALA A 89 3.77 -21.21 -4.16
CA ALA A 89 2.99 -22.11 -5.00
C ALA A 89 1.71 -22.58 -4.27
N VAL A 90 1.84 -22.94 -2.99
CA VAL A 90 0.69 -23.30 -2.16
C VAL A 90 -0.29 -22.13 -2.01
N LEU A 91 0.21 -20.93 -1.71
CA LEU A 91 -0.63 -19.72 -1.63
C LEU A 91 -1.33 -19.43 -2.95
N THR A 92 -0.64 -19.61 -4.09
CA THR A 92 -1.24 -19.45 -5.42
C THR A 92 -2.37 -20.46 -5.66
N LEU A 93 -2.19 -21.70 -5.23
CA LEU A 93 -3.24 -22.72 -5.30
C LEU A 93 -4.43 -22.35 -4.42
N MET A 94 -4.20 -21.90 -3.20
CA MET A 94 -5.28 -21.43 -2.30
C MET A 94 -5.99 -20.20 -2.87
N ASP A 95 -5.28 -19.30 -3.54
CA ASP A 95 -5.84 -18.11 -4.19
C ASP A 95 -6.49 -18.41 -5.56
N SER A 96 -6.32 -19.62 -6.11
CA SER A 96 -6.89 -20.00 -7.42
C SER A 96 -8.41 -20.19 -7.39
N TRP A 97 -9.04 -20.22 -6.24
CA TRP A 97 -10.47 -20.32 -6.10
C TRP A 97 -11.15 -19.07 -6.64
N PRO A 98 -12.31 -19.21 -7.34
CA PRO A 98 -13.04 -18.08 -7.86
C PRO A 98 -13.35 -17.08 -6.75
N LYS A 99 -12.86 -15.87 -6.87
CA LYS A 99 -13.18 -14.78 -5.95
C LYS A 99 -14.22 -13.90 -6.61
N LYS A 100 -15.21 -13.48 -5.83
CA LYS A 100 -16.18 -12.48 -6.26
C LYS A 100 -15.49 -11.14 -6.42
N ILE A 101 -15.83 -10.42 -7.48
CA ILE A 101 -15.39 -9.04 -7.65
C ILE A 101 -16.38 -8.16 -6.90
N HIS A 102 -15.95 -7.54 -5.81
CA HIS A 102 -16.77 -6.66 -5.00
C HIS A 102 -16.16 -5.28 -4.79
N ALA A 103 -14.96 -5.02 -5.30
CA ALA A 103 -14.30 -3.72 -5.27
C ALA A 103 -14.14 -3.16 -6.69
N PHE A 104 -14.58 -1.91 -6.89
CA PHE A 104 -14.64 -1.26 -8.19
C PHE A 104 -13.99 0.12 -8.14
N HIS A 105 -12.95 0.32 -8.94
CA HIS A 105 -12.37 1.63 -9.16
C HIS A 105 -13.03 2.25 -10.39
N ILE A 106 -13.89 3.25 -10.17
CA ILE A 106 -14.72 3.82 -11.23
C ILE A 106 -14.14 5.15 -11.70
N PHE A 107 -13.76 5.19 -12.97
CA PHE A 107 -13.35 6.41 -13.63
C PHE A 107 -14.60 7.10 -14.16
N THR A 108 -15.05 8.13 -13.47
CA THR A 108 -16.22 8.91 -13.89
C THR A 108 -15.92 9.74 -15.12
N THR A 109 -14.66 10.17 -15.28
CA THR A 109 -14.13 10.93 -16.40
C THR A 109 -12.60 10.76 -16.46
N LEU A 110 -12.03 11.00 -17.66
CA LEU A 110 -10.59 11.16 -17.87
C LEU A 110 -10.16 12.62 -17.92
N ASP A 111 -11.11 13.56 -17.85
CA ASP A 111 -10.82 14.99 -17.79
C ASP A 111 -10.44 15.44 -16.38
N CYS A 112 -9.61 16.47 -16.30
CA CYS A 112 -9.12 17.01 -15.03
C CYS A 112 -8.91 18.53 -15.14
N ASN A 113 -9.13 19.26 -14.05
CA ASN A 113 -8.81 20.69 -13.93
C ASN A 113 -7.35 20.97 -13.58
N ALA A 114 -6.52 19.93 -13.36
CA ALA A 114 -5.09 20.06 -13.12
C ALA A 114 -4.26 19.50 -14.29
N ARG A 115 -2.99 19.93 -14.39
CA ARG A 115 -2.03 19.46 -15.41
C ARG A 115 -0.73 19.03 -14.73
N CYS A 116 -0.83 18.19 -13.71
CA CYS A 116 0.32 17.69 -12.97
C CYS A 116 1.32 17.01 -13.91
N PHE A 117 2.60 17.42 -13.83
CA PHE A 117 3.61 16.88 -14.75
C PHE A 117 3.84 15.37 -14.58
N TYR A 118 3.58 14.84 -13.39
CA TYR A 118 3.76 13.42 -13.03
C TYR A 118 2.51 12.56 -13.28
N CYS A 119 1.41 13.14 -13.77
CA CYS A 119 0.15 12.40 -13.97
C CYS A 119 0.31 11.34 -15.05
N PHE A 120 -0.01 10.09 -14.74
CA PHE A 120 0.01 8.99 -15.69
C PHE A 120 -1.17 9.04 -16.68
N GLU A 121 -2.27 9.68 -16.30
CA GLU A 121 -3.49 9.80 -17.13
C GLU A 121 -3.41 10.89 -18.21
N LYS A 122 -2.45 11.82 -18.13
CA LYS A 122 -2.35 12.96 -19.07
C LYS A 122 -2.24 12.58 -20.55
N ARG A 123 -1.96 11.33 -20.86
CA ARG A 123 -1.87 10.80 -22.24
C ARG A 123 -3.15 10.11 -22.69
N MET A 124 -4.14 10.00 -21.81
CA MET A 124 -5.43 9.42 -22.15
C MET A 124 -6.32 10.49 -22.82
N PRO A 125 -7.04 10.16 -23.90
CA PRO A 125 -8.03 11.08 -24.46
C PRO A 125 -9.14 11.32 -23.43
N GLY A 126 -9.54 12.58 -23.28
CA GLY A 126 -10.66 12.94 -22.42
C GLY A 126 -11.92 12.17 -22.81
N SER A 127 -12.60 11.61 -21.84
CA SER A 127 -13.91 10.98 -22.01
C SER A 127 -14.68 11.04 -20.70
N GLU A 128 -15.99 11.15 -20.77
CA GLU A 128 -16.89 11.15 -19.62
C GLU A 128 -17.78 9.92 -19.66
N MET A 129 -18.05 9.34 -18.49
CA MET A 129 -19.01 8.27 -18.36
C MET A 129 -20.42 8.81 -18.61
N THR A 130 -21.16 8.16 -19.50
CA THR A 130 -22.55 8.50 -19.76
C THR A 130 -23.49 7.88 -18.73
N LYS A 131 -24.74 8.34 -18.67
CA LYS A 131 -25.75 7.73 -17.80
C LYS A 131 -26.06 6.30 -18.21
N GLU A 132 -26.00 5.99 -19.50
CA GLU A 132 -26.19 4.64 -20.04
C GLU A 132 -25.09 3.71 -19.54
N THR A 133 -23.82 4.15 -19.62
CA THR A 133 -22.68 3.39 -19.07
C THR A 133 -22.80 3.24 -17.57
N ALA A 134 -23.19 4.30 -16.85
CA ALA A 134 -23.40 4.27 -15.41
C ALA A 134 -24.51 3.26 -14.99
N ALA A 135 -25.63 3.24 -15.71
CA ALA A 135 -26.70 2.26 -15.46
C ALA A 135 -26.20 0.82 -15.65
N ARG A 136 -25.44 0.60 -16.70
CA ARG A 136 -24.84 -0.72 -16.96
C ARG A 136 -23.78 -1.07 -15.91
N ALA A 137 -23.01 -0.10 -15.41
CA ALA A 137 -22.07 -0.32 -14.33
C ALA A 137 -22.74 -0.76 -13.01
N VAL A 138 -23.92 -0.18 -12.69
CA VAL A 138 -24.73 -0.62 -11.52
C VAL A 138 -25.16 -2.07 -11.64
N GLU A 139 -25.65 -2.48 -12.83
CA GLU A 139 -26.03 -3.88 -13.07
C GLU A 139 -24.82 -4.81 -12.99
N TYR A 140 -23.71 -4.42 -13.60
CA TYR A 140 -22.46 -5.19 -13.57
C TYR A 140 -21.95 -5.38 -12.14
N MET A 141 -21.92 -4.30 -11.32
CA MET A 141 -21.52 -4.39 -9.91
C MET A 141 -22.43 -5.33 -9.11
N GLN A 142 -23.74 -5.28 -9.32
CA GLN A 142 -24.69 -6.19 -8.68
C GLN A 142 -24.39 -7.65 -9.01
N GLU A 143 -24.16 -7.93 -10.29
CA GLU A 143 -23.88 -9.29 -10.78
C GLU A 143 -22.55 -9.83 -10.23
N GLN A 144 -21.50 -9.01 -10.24
CA GLN A 144 -20.16 -9.43 -9.83
C GLN A 144 -20.01 -9.58 -8.31
N ALA A 145 -20.63 -8.69 -7.55
CA ALA A 145 -20.55 -8.70 -6.09
C ALA A 145 -21.41 -9.83 -5.48
N ASP A 146 -22.49 -10.24 -6.15
CA ASP A 146 -23.33 -11.40 -5.78
C ASP A 146 -23.63 -11.44 -4.26
N GLY A 147 -24.13 -10.33 -3.73
CA GLY A 147 -24.53 -10.17 -2.32
C GLY A 147 -23.42 -9.69 -1.37
N GLU A 148 -22.17 -9.57 -1.81
CA GLU A 148 -21.10 -8.97 -1.01
C GLU A 148 -21.27 -7.44 -0.91
N LEU A 149 -20.67 -6.84 0.13
CA LEU A 149 -20.59 -5.38 0.27
C LEU A 149 -19.79 -4.79 -0.90
N ILE A 150 -20.43 -3.93 -1.68
CA ILE A 150 -19.79 -3.25 -2.81
C ILE A 150 -18.86 -2.13 -2.29
N LYS A 151 -17.60 -2.19 -2.66
CA LYS A 151 -16.59 -1.18 -2.36
C LYS A 151 -16.27 -0.38 -3.61
N ILE A 152 -16.41 0.93 -3.56
CA ILE A 152 -16.16 1.82 -4.70
C ILE A 152 -15.00 2.74 -4.37
N VAL A 153 -14.10 2.93 -5.34
CA VAL A 153 -13.14 4.03 -5.33
C VAL A 153 -13.46 4.93 -6.52
N TRP A 154 -13.93 6.15 -6.23
CA TRP A 154 -14.13 7.16 -7.26
C TRP A 154 -12.79 7.70 -7.71
N PHE A 155 -12.51 7.57 -8.99
CA PHE A 155 -11.22 7.82 -9.59
C PHE A 155 -11.34 8.46 -10.98
N GLY A 156 -10.20 8.69 -11.65
CA GLY A 156 -10.10 9.27 -12.99
C GLY A 156 -9.27 10.54 -12.99
N GLY A 157 -9.42 11.38 -13.99
CA GLY A 157 -8.76 12.68 -14.07
C GLY A 157 -9.07 13.50 -12.82
N GLU A 158 -10.30 13.96 -12.70
CA GLU A 158 -10.89 14.49 -11.47
C GLU A 158 -12.33 13.98 -11.35
N PRO A 159 -12.65 13.08 -10.42
CA PRO A 159 -13.96 12.44 -10.39
C PRO A 159 -15.12 13.41 -10.19
N LEU A 160 -14.90 14.54 -9.52
CA LEU A 160 -15.92 15.55 -9.29
C LEU A 160 -16.28 16.36 -10.54
N PHE A 161 -15.52 16.27 -11.64
CA PHE A 161 -15.94 16.86 -12.91
C PHE A 161 -17.22 16.25 -13.44
N ASN A 162 -17.43 14.96 -13.17
CA ASN A 162 -18.63 14.24 -13.57
C ASN A 162 -19.38 13.67 -12.35
N TYR A 163 -19.54 14.49 -11.28
CA TYR A 163 -20.26 14.08 -10.09
C TYR A 163 -21.72 13.67 -10.33
N PRO A 164 -22.44 14.16 -11.37
CA PRO A 164 -23.79 13.67 -11.65
C PRO A 164 -23.86 12.17 -11.94
N VAL A 165 -22.78 11.59 -12.46
CA VAL A 165 -22.66 10.13 -12.64
C VAL A 165 -22.46 9.43 -11.29
N ILE A 166 -21.75 10.03 -10.36
CA ILE A 166 -21.63 9.52 -8.98
C ILE A 166 -23.01 9.47 -8.32
N ASP A 167 -23.79 10.57 -8.42
CA ASP A 167 -25.19 10.62 -7.96
C ASP A 167 -26.02 9.50 -8.59
N PHE A 168 -25.90 9.32 -9.89
CA PHE A 168 -26.67 8.33 -10.64
C PHE A 168 -26.36 6.89 -10.19
N ILE A 169 -25.07 6.54 -10.10
CA ILE A 169 -24.63 5.19 -9.69
C ILE A 169 -25.05 4.90 -8.26
N THR A 170 -24.81 5.82 -7.32
CA THR A 170 -25.10 5.59 -5.90
C THR A 170 -26.59 5.49 -5.62
N ASN A 171 -27.42 6.30 -6.31
CA ASN A 171 -28.87 6.19 -6.23
C ASN A 171 -29.36 4.85 -6.84
N GLY A 172 -28.82 4.45 -7.99
CA GLY A 172 -29.15 3.15 -8.58
C GLY A 172 -28.82 1.95 -7.68
N LEU A 173 -27.68 1.99 -6.97
CA LEU A 173 -27.35 0.97 -5.97
C LEU A 173 -28.36 0.95 -4.81
N LYS A 174 -28.73 2.14 -4.29
CA LYS A 174 -29.72 2.28 -3.21
C LYS A 174 -31.11 1.77 -3.64
N GLU A 175 -31.56 2.13 -4.83
CA GLU A 175 -32.85 1.67 -5.39
C GLU A 175 -32.92 0.15 -5.51
N LYS A 176 -31.80 -0.49 -5.79
CA LYS A 176 -31.67 -1.95 -5.83
C LYS A 176 -31.46 -2.59 -4.45
N GLY A 177 -31.40 -1.81 -3.37
CA GLY A 177 -31.17 -2.29 -2.01
C GLY A 177 -29.76 -2.83 -1.76
N LEU A 178 -28.79 -2.47 -2.61
CA LEU A 178 -27.42 -2.94 -2.51
C LEU A 178 -26.65 -2.14 -1.45
N GLN A 179 -25.90 -2.85 -0.63
CA GLN A 179 -25.03 -2.23 0.36
C GLN A 179 -23.71 -1.83 -0.28
N PHE A 180 -23.30 -0.60 -0.09
CA PHE A 180 -22.03 -0.10 -0.59
C PHE A 180 -21.36 0.88 0.36
N GLU A 181 -20.07 1.02 0.25
CA GLU A 181 -19.24 2.10 0.80
C GLU A 181 -18.29 2.61 -0.26
N SER A 182 -17.87 3.85 -0.17
CA SER A 182 -16.94 4.40 -1.15
C SER A 182 -15.78 5.18 -0.52
N ASP A 183 -14.69 5.25 -1.26
CA ASP A 183 -13.56 6.15 -1.08
C ASP A 183 -13.44 7.03 -2.34
N MET A 184 -12.70 8.12 -2.26
CA MET A 184 -12.47 9.00 -3.39
C MET A 184 -11.00 9.43 -3.46
N ILE A 185 -10.44 9.47 -4.67
CA ILE A 185 -9.15 10.10 -4.95
C ILE A 185 -9.42 11.34 -5.79
N SER A 186 -9.16 12.51 -5.22
CA SER A 186 -9.46 13.81 -5.80
C SER A 186 -8.30 14.77 -5.60
N ASN A 187 -8.18 15.79 -6.46
CA ASN A 187 -7.28 16.91 -6.22
C ASN A 187 -7.83 17.89 -5.16
N GLY A 188 -9.08 17.75 -4.75
CA GLY A 188 -9.71 18.48 -3.67
C GLY A 188 -10.24 19.87 -4.01
N LEU A 189 -10.00 20.38 -5.24
CA LEU A 189 -10.33 21.76 -5.58
C LEU A 189 -11.84 22.00 -5.71
N LEU A 190 -12.58 21.03 -6.25
CA LEU A 190 -14.00 21.20 -6.60
C LEU A 190 -14.96 21.01 -5.42
N PHE A 191 -14.51 20.49 -4.29
CA PHE A 191 -15.37 20.36 -3.13
C PHE A 191 -15.90 21.73 -2.68
N ASP A 192 -17.16 21.76 -2.32
CA ASP A 192 -17.86 22.82 -1.61
C ASP A 192 -18.77 22.19 -0.55
N ASP A 193 -19.60 22.98 0.12
CA ASP A 193 -20.47 22.47 1.18
C ASP A 193 -21.54 21.52 0.64
N GLU A 194 -22.05 21.73 -0.62
CA GLU A 194 -23.00 20.83 -1.27
C GLU A 194 -22.38 19.48 -1.62
N LEU A 195 -21.21 19.50 -2.25
CA LEU A 195 -20.53 18.25 -2.65
C LEU A 195 -20.02 17.46 -1.44
N VAL A 196 -19.64 18.14 -0.36
CA VAL A 196 -19.27 17.48 0.91
C VAL A 196 -20.49 16.80 1.53
N GLU A 197 -21.65 17.47 1.55
CA GLU A 197 -22.89 16.85 2.03
C GLU A 197 -23.30 15.64 1.18
N LYS A 198 -23.21 15.74 -0.14
CA LYS A 198 -23.43 14.58 -1.04
C LYS A 198 -22.46 13.46 -0.78
N ALA A 199 -21.17 13.76 -0.59
CA ALA A 199 -20.15 12.77 -0.30
C ALA A 199 -20.49 11.95 0.97
N LYS A 200 -20.97 12.61 2.00
CA LYS A 200 -21.39 11.98 3.26
C LYS A 200 -22.69 11.19 3.13
N SER A 201 -23.74 11.84 2.66
CA SER A 201 -25.12 11.34 2.78
C SER A 201 -25.57 10.50 1.57
N ILE A 202 -25.10 10.82 0.35
CA ILE A 202 -25.53 10.17 -0.88
C ILE A 202 -24.50 9.15 -1.34
N TRP A 203 -23.23 9.54 -1.45
CA TRP A 203 -22.18 8.70 -2.01
C TRP A 203 -21.54 7.76 -1.00
N ASN A 204 -21.88 7.90 0.29
CA ASN A 204 -21.34 7.10 1.39
C ASN A 204 -19.80 7.04 1.42
N VAL A 205 -19.15 8.20 1.18
CA VAL A 205 -17.71 8.32 1.15
C VAL A 205 -17.16 8.21 2.56
N LYS A 206 -16.29 7.24 2.79
CA LYS A 206 -15.60 7.00 4.07
C LYS A 206 -14.28 7.75 4.16
N SER A 207 -13.60 7.91 3.03
CA SER A 207 -12.30 8.55 3.00
C SER A 207 -12.05 9.24 1.65
N VAL A 208 -11.44 10.42 1.72
CA VAL A 208 -10.95 11.16 0.53
C VAL A 208 -9.44 11.28 0.59
N GLN A 209 -8.76 10.82 -0.46
CA GLN A 209 -7.33 11.07 -0.63
C GLN A 209 -7.13 12.34 -1.45
N ILE A 210 -6.37 13.29 -0.89
CA ILE A 210 -6.01 14.56 -1.54
C ILE A 210 -4.50 14.68 -1.61
N THR A 211 -3.97 15.15 -2.75
CA THR A 211 -2.54 15.31 -2.96
C THR A 211 -2.11 16.75 -2.74
N LEU A 212 -1.13 16.98 -1.86
CA LEU A 212 -0.43 18.25 -1.68
C LEU A 212 1.06 18.09 -2.03
N ASP A 213 1.54 18.90 -2.98
CA ASP A 213 2.88 18.73 -3.58
C ASP A 213 3.86 19.84 -3.18
N GLY A 214 3.51 20.67 -2.20
CA GLY A 214 4.31 21.80 -1.72
C GLY A 214 3.44 22.88 -1.08
N THR A 215 4.08 23.94 -0.57
CA THR A 215 3.41 25.15 -0.13
C THR A 215 2.83 25.93 -1.32
N ARG A 216 2.03 26.95 -1.07
CA ARG A 216 1.23 27.72 -2.05
C ARG A 216 1.87 27.87 -3.42
N GLN A 217 3.10 28.37 -3.51
CA GLN A 217 3.77 28.63 -4.78
C GLN A 217 4.18 27.34 -5.51
N VAL A 218 4.76 26.40 -4.78
CA VAL A 218 5.18 25.11 -5.33
C VAL A 218 3.96 24.29 -5.74
N TYR A 219 2.92 24.26 -4.91
CA TYR A 219 1.66 23.59 -5.19
C TYR A 219 1.03 24.11 -6.50
N LYS A 220 0.89 25.45 -6.65
CA LYS A 220 0.33 26.05 -7.86
C LYS A 220 1.11 25.65 -9.12
N ARG A 221 2.45 25.65 -9.05
CA ARG A 221 3.31 25.25 -10.15
C ARG A 221 3.18 23.77 -10.51
N VAL A 222 3.15 22.90 -9.49
CA VAL A 222 3.12 21.43 -9.69
C VAL A 222 1.76 20.97 -10.19
N LYS A 223 0.67 21.48 -9.63
CA LYS A 223 -0.70 21.15 -10.04
C LYS A 223 -1.05 21.77 -11.36
N ALA A 224 -0.55 22.97 -11.66
CA ALA A 224 -0.82 23.72 -12.89
C ALA A 224 -2.33 23.67 -13.24
N TYR A 225 -3.15 24.12 -12.30
CA TYR A 225 -4.60 24.13 -12.48
C TYR A 225 -5.04 24.97 -13.68
N VAL A 226 -6.00 24.47 -14.43
CA VAL A 226 -6.69 25.19 -15.51
C VAL A 226 -8.04 25.66 -14.95
N THR A 227 -8.02 26.79 -14.25
CA THR A 227 -9.17 27.34 -13.54
C THR A 227 -8.96 28.82 -13.26
N ASP A 228 -10.05 29.55 -13.04
CA ASP A 228 -10.05 30.97 -12.61
C ASP A 228 -9.85 31.12 -11.08
N GLU A 229 -9.66 30.02 -10.33
CA GLU A 229 -9.40 30.07 -8.90
C GLU A 229 -8.07 30.79 -8.63
N ALA A 230 -8.14 31.90 -7.93
CA ALA A 230 -6.97 32.73 -7.65
C ALA A 230 -5.96 32.03 -6.75
N ASP A 231 -6.44 31.28 -5.78
CA ASP A 231 -5.65 30.56 -4.78
C ASP A 231 -6.10 29.11 -4.58
N PRO A 232 -5.72 28.22 -5.49
CA PRO A 232 -6.10 26.81 -5.38
C PRO A 232 -5.58 26.12 -4.11
N PHE A 233 -4.46 26.58 -3.52
CA PHE A 233 -3.92 26.01 -2.30
C PHE A 233 -4.83 26.26 -1.11
N GLU A 234 -5.22 27.53 -0.89
CA GLU A 234 -6.16 27.89 0.18
C GLU A 234 -7.53 27.23 -0.02
N ARG A 235 -8.00 27.18 -1.27
CA ARG A 235 -9.27 26.53 -1.59
C ARG A 235 -9.26 25.06 -1.19
N VAL A 236 -8.18 24.32 -1.51
CA VAL A 236 -8.05 22.91 -1.14
C VAL A 236 -7.93 22.73 0.38
N LEU A 237 -7.18 23.59 1.07
CA LEU A 237 -7.11 23.53 2.54
C LEU A 237 -8.49 23.75 3.18
N LEU A 238 -9.26 24.72 2.68
CA LEU A 238 -10.64 24.95 3.14
C LEU A 238 -11.51 23.72 2.91
N ASN A 239 -11.38 23.08 1.75
CA ASN A 239 -12.15 21.88 1.41
C ASN A 239 -11.74 20.66 2.26
N ILE A 240 -10.45 20.51 2.59
CA ILE A 240 -9.98 19.52 3.57
C ILE A 240 -10.68 19.75 4.93
N LYS A 241 -10.72 20.98 5.41
CA LYS A 241 -11.42 21.31 6.66
C LYS A 241 -12.92 21.02 6.62
N ARG A 242 -13.59 21.24 5.48
CA ARG A 242 -15.00 20.88 5.28
C ARG A 242 -15.22 19.39 5.40
N LEU A 243 -14.37 18.59 4.71
CA LEU A 243 -14.43 17.13 4.78
C LEU A 243 -14.21 16.61 6.20
N LEU A 244 -13.22 17.13 6.93
CA LEU A 244 -12.93 16.74 8.31
C LEU A 244 -14.10 17.07 9.24
N ARG A 245 -14.72 18.25 9.13
CA ARG A 245 -15.92 18.63 9.90
C ARG A 245 -17.13 17.76 9.59
N ALA A 246 -17.25 17.29 8.37
CA ALA A 246 -18.26 16.32 7.95
C ALA A 246 -17.96 14.90 8.44
N GLU A 247 -16.90 14.69 9.24
CA GLU A 247 -16.44 13.38 9.73
C GLU A 247 -16.04 12.40 8.62
N ILE A 248 -15.69 12.90 7.43
CA ILE A 248 -15.08 12.11 6.37
C ILE A 248 -13.58 12.04 6.66
N ASN A 249 -13.00 10.82 6.62
CA ASN A 249 -11.56 10.68 6.81
C ASN A 249 -10.82 11.31 5.63
N VAL A 250 -9.79 12.10 5.91
CA VAL A 250 -8.94 12.67 4.86
C VAL A 250 -7.55 12.05 4.91
N ARG A 251 -7.06 11.64 3.74
CA ARG A 251 -5.68 11.16 3.56
C ARG A 251 -4.92 12.16 2.69
N ILE A 252 -4.05 12.95 3.30
CA ILE A 252 -3.17 13.84 2.54
C ILE A 252 -1.94 13.06 2.09
N ARG A 253 -1.79 12.94 0.77
CA ARG A 253 -0.62 12.35 0.13
C ARG A 253 0.35 13.46 -0.28
N LEU A 254 1.57 13.42 0.25
CA LEU A 254 2.64 14.33 -0.09
C LEU A 254 3.56 13.65 -1.12
N ASN A 255 3.42 14.01 -2.40
CA ASN A 255 4.35 13.54 -3.42
C ASN A 255 5.67 14.28 -3.28
N ILE A 256 6.76 13.56 -3.11
CA ILE A 256 8.10 14.13 -2.92
C ILE A 256 9.06 13.71 -4.04
N GLY A 257 9.86 14.65 -4.49
CA GLY A 257 10.86 14.45 -5.53
C GLY A 257 11.83 15.62 -5.62
N LEU A 258 12.78 15.55 -6.56
CA LEU A 258 13.77 16.63 -6.75
C LEU A 258 13.14 17.97 -7.17
N HIS A 259 11.89 17.96 -7.65
CA HIS A 259 11.18 19.16 -8.06
C HIS A 259 10.65 20.02 -6.91
N ASN A 260 10.51 19.44 -5.70
CA ASN A 260 9.91 20.11 -4.54
C ASN A 260 10.60 19.81 -3.19
N TYR A 261 11.69 19.06 -3.16
CA TYR A 261 12.33 18.60 -1.91
C TYR A 261 12.65 19.74 -0.93
N SER A 262 13.05 20.90 -1.44
CA SER A 262 13.44 22.06 -0.62
C SER A 262 12.25 22.71 0.11
N ASP A 263 11.04 22.52 -0.40
CA ASP A 263 9.80 23.09 0.13
C ASP A 263 9.02 22.14 1.05
N MET A 264 9.29 20.84 0.96
CA MET A 264 8.51 19.82 1.67
C MET A 264 8.60 19.91 3.20
N ARG A 265 9.74 20.40 3.75
CA ARG A 265 9.87 20.63 5.19
C ARG A 265 8.91 21.73 5.66
N ASN A 266 8.84 22.83 4.90
CA ASN A 266 7.93 23.94 5.18
C ASN A 266 6.47 23.48 5.10
N LEU A 267 6.12 22.66 4.09
CA LEU A 267 4.77 22.11 3.97
C LEU A 267 4.42 21.22 5.17
N VAL A 268 5.33 20.34 5.59
CA VAL A 268 5.09 19.44 6.74
C VAL A 268 4.94 20.24 8.02
N ASP A 269 5.80 21.25 8.27
CA ASP A 269 5.70 22.10 9.46
C ASP A 269 4.36 22.86 9.45
N PHE A 270 3.96 23.41 8.32
CA PHE A 270 2.67 24.06 8.14
C PHE A 270 1.49 23.11 8.45
N LEU A 271 1.48 21.88 7.89
CA LEU A 271 0.41 20.92 8.11
C LEU A 271 0.33 20.46 9.58
N CYS A 272 1.47 20.31 10.25
CA CYS A 272 1.52 19.94 11.66
C CYS A 272 0.87 21.00 12.57
N GLU A 273 1.02 22.29 12.23
CA GLU A 273 0.37 23.39 12.98
C GLU A 273 -1.10 23.54 12.58
N GLU A 274 -1.39 23.54 11.28
CA GLU A 274 -2.72 23.82 10.72
C GLU A 274 -3.78 22.78 11.09
N PHE A 275 -3.38 21.51 11.17
CA PHE A 275 -4.27 20.39 11.43
C PHE A 275 -3.98 19.67 12.75
N LYS A 276 -3.39 20.38 13.70
CA LYS A 276 -3.09 19.80 15.00
C LYS A 276 -4.37 19.37 15.73
N GLY A 277 -4.41 18.10 16.12
CA GLY A 277 -5.52 17.54 16.88
C GLY A 277 -6.64 16.93 16.04
N GLU A 278 -6.54 16.93 14.71
CA GLU A 278 -7.49 16.27 13.82
C GLU A 278 -7.33 14.74 13.89
N ASP A 279 -8.35 14.04 14.36
CA ASP A 279 -8.29 12.58 14.56
C ASP A 279 -8.61 11.77 13.30
N ASN A 280 -9.37 12.36 12.37
CA ASN A 280 -9.76 11.75 11.09
C ASN A 280 -8.88 12.21 9.91
N LEU A 281 -7.69 12.74 10.20
CA LEU A 281 -6.68 13.09 9.22
C LEU A 281 -5.51 12.12 9.27
N TYR A 282 -5.09 11.65 8.09
CA TYR A 282 -3.90 10.84 7.89
C TYR A 282 -2.98 11.53 6.87
N VAL A 283 -1.73 11.82 7.22
CA VAL A 283 -0.76 12.45 6.31
C VAL A 283 0.42 11.51 6.08
N TYR A 284 0.81 11.31 4.83
CA TYR A 284 1.91 10.45 4.46
C TYR A 284 2.68 10.95 3.23
N THR A 285 3.93 10.55 3.12
CA THR A 285 4.80 10.90 2.01
C THR A 285 4.88 9.79 0.97
N SER A 286 4.93 10.15 -0.31
CA SER A 286 5.04 9.24 -1.45
C SER A 286 6.14 9.71 -2.42
N PRO A 287 7.30 9.04 -2.46
CA PRO A 287 8.36 9.40 -3.39
C PRO A 287 7.96 9.14 -4.85
N LEU A 288 8.21 10.13 -5.72
CA LEU A 288 8.01 10.04 -7.17
C LEU A 288 9.29 9.55 -7.89
N ILE A 289 9.87 8.46 -7.41
CA ILE A 289 11.15 7.95 -7.92
C ILE A 289 11.00 7.28 -9.28
N GLU A 290 9.88 6.63 -9.51
CA GLU A 290 9.64 5.82 -10.71
C GLU A 290 9.41 6.65 -11.98
N LEU A 291 9.10 7.93 -11.82
CA LEU A 291 8.86 8.84 -12.94
C LEU A 291 10.13 9.55 -13.44
N ASN A 292 11.24 9.36 -12.74
CA ASN A 292 12.48 10.07 -13.01
C ASN A 292 13.65 9.08 -12.95
N ASN A 293 14.58 9.20 -13.88
CA ASN A 293 15.83 8.43 -13.90
C ASN A 293 16.79 8.94 -12.81
N TYR A 294 16.40 8.82 -11.55
CA TYR A 294 17.22 9.25 -10.43
C TYR A 294 18.45 8.36 -10.26
N THR A 295 19.60 9.01 -10.00
CA THR A 295 20.82 8.30 -9.60
C THR A 295 20.63 7.61 -8.24
N TYR A 296 21.57 6.73 -7.87
CA TYR A 296 21.57 6.09 -6.56
C TYR A 296 21.57 7.12 -5.41
N GLU A 297 22.38 8.16 -5.50
CA GLU A 297 22.51 9.23 -4.51
C GLU A 297 21.22 10.04 -4.40
N GLN A 298 20.60 10.37 -5.54
CA GLN A 298 19.33 11.09 -5.58
C GLN A 298 18.19 10.27 -4.95
N LYS A 299 18.11 8.98 -5.25
CA LYS A 299 17.13 8.07 -4.61
C LYS A 299 17.35 8.02 -3.10
N THR A 300 18.61 7.84 -2.67
CA THR A 300 18.97 7.81 -1.25
C THR A 300 18.55 9.10 -0.56
N PHE A 301 18.87 10.24 -1.14
CA PHE A 301 18.48 11.55 -0.61
C PHE A 301 16.97 11.71 -0.45
N ILE A 302 16.18 11.34 -1.47
CA ILE A 302 14.70 11.43 -1.40
C ILE A 302 14.14 10.49 -0.35
N PHE A 303 14.68 9.29 -0.20
CA PHE A 303 14.25 8.37 0.86
C PHE A 303 14.63 8.85 2.25
N ASP A 304 15.81 9.47 2.44
CA ASP A 304 16.21 10.03 3.73
C ASP A 304 15.32 11.21 4.11
N LEU A 305 14.98 12.06 3.14
CA LEU A 305 13.97 13.10 3.32
C LEU A 305 12.61 12.51 3.70
N GLN A 306 12.19 11.43 3.05
CA GLN A 306 10.94 10.74 3.40
C GLN A 306 10.92 10.30 4.87
N ASP A 307 12.00 9.71 5.38
CA ASP A 307 12.05 9.25 6.77
C ASP A 307 12.06 10.43 7.74
N GLU A 308 12.78 11.49 7.42
CA GLU A 308 12.78 12.73 8.20
C GLU A 308 11.35 13.30 8.32
N LEU A 309 10.66 13.49 7.19
CA LEU A 309 9.31 14.02 7.16
C LEU A 309 8.31 13.11 7.90
N ASN A 310 8.38 11.80 7.66
CA ASN A 310 7.51 10.85 8.36
C ASN A 310 7.78 10.79 9.87
N SER A 311 8.98 11.08 10.33
CA SER A 311 9.27 11.14 11.77
C SER A 311 8.50 12.27 12.47
N LYS A 312 8.22 13.38 11.78
CA LYS A 312 7.39 14.48 12.26
C LYS A 312 5.89 14.19 12.13
N LEU A 313 5.47 13.58 11.02
CA LEU A 313 4.05 13.32 10.70
C LEU A 313 3.45 12.17 11.53
N ASN A 314 4.21 11.09 11.74
CA ASN A 314 3.71 9.87 12.37
C ASN A 314 3.11 10.08 13.77
N PRO A 315 3.71 10.84 14.69
CA PRO A 315 3.17 11.05 16.02
C PRO A 315 1.82 11.79 16.02
N LEU A 316 1.59 12.63 15.00
CA LEU A 316 0.41 13.50 14.93
C LEU A 316 -0.73 12.88 14.12
N PHE A 317 -0.40 12.29 12.95
CA PHE A 317 -1.39 11.91 11.95
C PHE A 317 -1.44 10.40 11.65
N GLN A 318 -0.63 9.58 12.29
CA GLN A 318 -0.59 8.14 12.04
C GLN A 318 -0.84 7.36 13.33
N LYS A 319 -1.97 7.65 13.98
CA LYS A 319 -2.37 7.05 15.26
C LYS A 319 -2.73 5.56 15.17
N LYS A 320 -3.03 5.03 13.99
CA LYS A 320 -3.29 3.59 13.81
C LYS A 320 -1.98 2.82 13.94
N GLU A 321 -1.99 1.78 14.77
CA GLU A 321 -0.86 0.84 14.87
C GLU A 321 -0.48 0.34 13.48
N LYS A 322 0.64 0.84 12.96
CA LYS A 322 1.27 0.21 11.79
C LYS A 322 1.83 -1.11 12.27
N LYS A 323 1.55 -2.19 11.54
CA LYS A 323 2.27 -3.44 11.76
C LYS A 323 3.77 -3.14 11.77
N GLU A 324 4.43 -3.49 12.84
CA GLU A 324 5.81 -3.06 13.11
C GLU A 324 6.80 -3.63 12.11
N PHE A 325 6.50 -4.83 11.62
CA PHE A 325 7.30 -5.56 10.64
C PHE A 325 6.48 -5.86 9.40
N ALA A 326 7.15 -6.36 8.36
CA ALA A 326 6.48 -6.77 7.14
C ALA A 326 5.38 -7.80 7.43
N ASP A 327 4.31 -7.73 6.66
CA ASP A 327 3.21 -8.68 6.75
C ASP A 327 3.60 -10.06 6.23
N LYS A 328 2.68 -10.99 6.38
CA LYS A 328 2.80 -12.38 5.90
C LYS A 328 3.20 -12.47 4.44
N ILE A 329 3.77 -13.60 4.05
CA ILE A 329 3.95 -13.96 2.64
C ILE A 329 2.58 -13.92 1.96
N THR A 330 2.49 -13.21 0.85
CA THR A 330 1.27 -13.12 0.07
C THR A 330 1.58 -12.98 -1.41
N ASN A 331 0.73 -13.51 -2.25
CA ASN A 331 0.74 -13.26 -3.69
C ASN A 331 -0.15 -12.06 -4.06
N SER A 332 -0.92 -11.52 -3.09
CA SER A 332 -1.85 -10.42 -3.29
C SER A 332 -1.30 -9.13 -2.68
N TYR A 333 -0.63 -8.32 -3.49
CA TYR A 333 -0.03 -7.04 -3.07
C TYR A 333 -0.83 -5.82 -3.47
N CYS A 334 -1.75 -5.95 -4.43
CA CYS A 334 -2.57 -4.86 -4.94
C CYS A 334 -3.87 -5.40 -5.55
N MET A 335 -4.74 -4.50 -6.01
CA MET A 335 -5.99 -4.87 -6.67
C MET A 335 -5.81 -5.82 -7.86
N ALA A 336 -4.75 -5.64 -8.64
CA ALA A 336 -4.48 -6.45 -9.82
C ALA A 336 -4.16 -7.91 -9.50
N THR A 337 -3.45 -8.17 -8.39
CA THR A 337 -3.08 -9.52 -7.95
C THR A 337 -4.11 -10.12 -6.98
N GLY A 338 -4.92 -9.28 -6.31
CA GLY A 338 -5.94 -9.71 -5.34
C GLY A 338 -7.17 -10.37 -5.93
N ARG A 339 -7.45 -10.10 -7.22
CA ARG A 339 -8.58 -10.66 -8.00
C ARG A 339 -9.99 -10.29 -7.54
N GLU A 340 -10.13 -9.51 -6.48
CA GLU A 340 -11.40 -9.07 -5.90
C GLU A 340 -11.84 -7.69 -6.40
N ALA A 341 -10.97 -7.02 -7.18
CA ALA A 341 -11.17 -5.68 -7.67
C ALA A 341 -10.96 -5.56 -9.17
N VAL A 342 -11.67 -4.61 -9.78
CA VAL A 342 -11.50 -4.20 -11.19
C VAL A 342 -11.64 -2.68 -11.31
N THR A 343 -11.16 -2.16 -12.42
CA THR A 343 -11.39 -0.78 -12.83
C THR A 343 -12.47 -0.73 -13.89
N ILE A 344 -13.39 0.23 -13.82
CA ILE A 344 -14.39 0.52 -14.85
C ILE A 344 -14.07 1.89 -15.46
N LEU A 345 -13.82 1.90 -16.75
CA LEU A 345 -13.52 3.12 -17.52
C LEU A 345 -14.81 3.86 -17.96
N PRO A 346 -14.71 5.15 -18.36
CA PRO A 346 -15.87 5.91 -18.82
C PRO A 346 -16.61 5.30 -20.02
N ASP A 347 -15.91 4.55 -20.87
CA ASP A 347 -16.48 3.83 -22.01
C ASP A 347 -17.00 2.41 -21.66
N GLY A 348 -16.96 2.03 -20.41
CA GLY A 348 -17.41 0.72 -19.92
C GLY A 348 -16.39 -0.39 -20.02
N LYS A 349 -15.18 -0.13 -20.49
CA LYS A 349 -14.12 -1.13 -20.47
C LYS A 349 -13.70 -1.48 -19.04
N VAL A 350 -13.36 -2.73 -18.83
CA VAL A 350 -12.92 -3.27 -17.54
C VAL A 350 -11.42 -3.48 -17.56
N GLY A 351 -10.73 -2.86 -16.62
CA GLY A 351 -9.29 -2.98 -16.42
C GLY A 351 -8.92 -3.74 -15.18
N ILE A 352 -7.69 -4.29 -15.17
CA ILE A 352 -7.13 -5.03 -14.04
C ILE A 352 -6.53 -4.10 -12.97
N CYS A 353 -6.21 -2.87 -13.32
CA CYS A 353 -5.46 -1.91 -12.51
C CYS A 353 -5.87 -0.47 -12.85
N GLU A 354 -5.70 0.45 -11.90
CA GLU A 354 -5.87 1.89 -12.13
C GLU A 354 -4.89 2.45 -13.18
N ASN A 355 -3.67 1.92 -13.20
CA ASN A 355 -2.69 2.30 -14.24
C ASN A 355 -3.00 1.53 -15.52
N ILE A 356 -3.96 2.08 -16.28
CA ILE A 356 -4.52 1.44 -17.46
C ILE A 356 -3.59 1.63 -18.64
N THR A 357 -3.09 0.51 -19.15
CA THR A 357 -2.38 0.41 -20.41
C THR A 357 -3.12 -0.58 -21.31
N SER A 358 -2.84 -0.56 -22.62
CA SER A 358 -3.48 -1.46 -23.57
C SER A 358 -3.41 -2.96 -23.22
N GLY A 359 -2.42 -3.36 -22.41
CA GLY A 359 -2.24 -4.75 -21.96
C GLY A 359 -2.91 -5.11 -20.64
N THR A 360 -3.74 -4.19 -20.06
CA THR A 360 -4.39 -4.38 -18.76
C THR A 360 -5.92 -4.42 -18.82
N LEU A 361 -6.50 -4.38 -20.02
CA LEU A 361 -7.93 -4.51 -20.23
C LEU A 361 -8.32 -5.99 -20.17
N LEU A 362 -9.42 -6.28 -19.48
CA LEU A 362 -9.98 -7.61 -19.29
C LEU A 362 -11.26 -7.87 -20.08
N GLY A 363 -11.91 -6.82 -20.58
CA GLY A 363 -13.21 -6.91 -21.24
C GLY A 363 -14.01 -5.62 -21.08
N ASP A 364 -15.32 -5.72 -21.09
CA ASP A 364 -16.23 -4.61 -20.85
C ASP A 364 -17.47 -5.00 -20.06
N ILE A 365 -18.19 -4.02 -19.51
CA ILE A 365 -19.39 -4.25 -18.71
C ILE A 365 -20.60 -4.69 -19.55
N TYR A 366 -20.55 -4.57 -20.88
CA TYR A 366 -21.67 -4.86 -21.78
C TYR A 366 -21.71 -6.35 -22.15
N THR A 367 -20.57 -6.93 -22.49
CA THR A 367 -20.47 -8.37 -22.82
C THR A 367 -20.44 -9.25 -21.59
N LYS A 368 -20.04 -8.69 -20.41
CA LYS A 368 -19.86 -9.39 -19.13
C LYS A 368 -18.75 -10.44 -19.12
N GLU A 369 -18.13 -10.68 -20.25
CA GLU A 369 -17.01 -11.61 -20.38
C GLU A 369 -15.71 -10.93 -19.95
N LEU A 370 -15.03 -11.54 -18.98
CA LEU A 370 -13.69 -11.12 -18.59
C LEU A 370 -12.69 -12.13 -19.12
N ASP A 371 -11.60 -11.63 -19.69
CA ASP A 371 -10.46 -12.48 -20.06
C ASP A 371 -9.73 -12.95 -18.79
N VAL A 372 -10.19 -14.07 -18.29
CA VAL A 372 -9.61 -14.72 -17.09
C VAL A 372 -8.15 -15.12 -17.36
N ARG A 373 -7.79 -15.49 -18.61
CA ARG A 373 -6.41 -15.87 -18.95
C ARG A 373 -5.49 -14.67 -18.88
N ALA A 374 -5.87 -13.52 -19.45
CA ALA A 374 -5.10 -12.29 -19.34
C ALA A 374 -4.88 -11.90 -17.87
N ARG A 375 -5.88 -12.07 -17.03
CA ARG A 375 -5.77 -11.81 -15.59
C ARG A 375 -4.81 -12.77 -14.88
N GLU A 376 -4.86 -14.06 -15.20
CA GLU A 376 -3.96 -15.05 -14.64
C GLU A 376 -2.52 -14.84 -15.11
N GLU A 377 -2.32 -14.55 -16.38
CA GLU A 377 -0.99 -14.25 -16.94
C GLU A 377 -0.40 -13.00 -16.31
N PHE A 378 -1.23 -11.97 -16.08
CA PHE A 378 -0.80 -10.77 -15.38
C PHE A 378 -0.28 -11.08 -13.97
N GLY A 379 -0.97 -11.90 -13.19
CA GLY A 379 -0.56 -12.32 -11.85
C GLY A 379 0.66 -13.25 -11.81
N ARG A 380 1.01 -13.89 -12.91
CA ARG A 380 2.14 -14.83 -13.01
C ARG A 380 3.47 -14.19 -13.42
N ARG A 381 3.52 -12.92 -13.72
CA ARG A 381 4.74 -12.21 -14.11
C ARG A 381 5.63 -11.96 -12.90
N PHE A 382 6.49 -12.94 -12.59
CA PHE A 382 7.48 -12.82 -11.52
C PHE A 382 8.81 -12.35 -12.10
N TYR A 383 9.39 -11.36 -11.46
CA TYR A 383 10.73 -10.90 -11.73
C TYR A 383 11.72 -11.53 -10.75
N ARG A 384 12.76 -12.19 -11.25
CA ARG A 384 13.82 -12.81 -10.43
C ARG A 384 15.18 -12.53 -11.05
N GLU A 385 16.14 -12.20 -10.20
CA GLU A 385 17.55 -12.10 -10.52
C GLU A 385 18.34 -13.04 -9.61
N ASP A 386 19.59 -13.38 -10.00
CA ASP A 386 20.45 -14.24 -9.19
C ASP A 386 20.68 -13.70 -7.78
N LYS A 387 20.73 -12.37 -7.63
CA LYS A 387 20.84 -11.70 -6.34
C LYS A 387 19.64 -11.96 -5.39
N CYS A 388 18.50 -12.38 -5.92
CA CYS A 388 17.33 -12.73 -5.10
C CYS A 388 17.59 -13.94 -4.21
N ARG A 389 18.48 -14.86 -4.62
CA ARG A 389 18.84 -16.07 -3.86
C ARG A 389 19.40 -15.76 -2.48
N THR A 390 20.14 -14.65 -2.35
CA THR A 390 20.79 -14.21 -1.12
C THR A 390 20.11 -13.01 -0.48
N CYS A 391 18.98 -12.56 -1.03
CA CYS A 391 18.27 -11.38 -0.53
C CYS A 391 17.38 -11.74 0.66
N PRO A 392 17.60 -11.19 1.86
CA PRO A 392 16.77 -11.51 3.02
C PRO A 392 15.32 -11.03 2.88
N MET A 393 15.05 -10.06 1.98
CA MET A 393 13.71 -9.55 1.73
C MET A 393 12.89 -10.41 0.77
N TYR A 394 13.46 -11.46 0.18
CA TYR A 394 12.82 -12.28 -0.86
C TYR A 394 11.42 -12.79 -0.50
N PRO A 395 11.14 -13.28 0.72
CA PRO A 395 9.79 -13.74 1.09
C PRO A 395 8.72 -12.66 0.96
N ASN A 396 9.07 -11.42 1.33
CA ASN A 396 8.15 -10.27 1.40
C ASN A 396 8.45 -9.22 0.32
N CYS A 397 9.19 -9.60 -0.73
CA CYS A 397 9.58 -8.66 -1.77
C CYS A 397 8.40 -8.38 -2.72
N TYR A 398 7.88 -7.15 -2.67
CA TYR A 398 6.83 -6.72 -3.60
C TYR A 398 7.30 -6.66 -5.06
N ILE A 399 8.61 -6.58 -5.33
CA ILE A 399 9.16 -6.58 -6.69
C ILE A 399 9.11 -7.98 -7.32
N VAL A 400 9.39 -9.02 -6.55
CA VAL A 400 9.31 -10.42 -7.01
C VAL A 400 7.87 -10.81 -7.35
N ASN A 401 6.92 -10.28 -6.59
CA ASN A 401 5.47 -10.43 -6.86
C ASN A 401 4.93 -9.18 -7.56
N GLY A 402 5.77 -8.53 -8.33
CA GLY A 402 5.72 -7.14 -8.66
C GLY A 402 4.59 -6.72 -9.57
N CYS A 403 4.48 -5.40 -9.67
CA CYS A 403 3.61 -4.76 -10.64
C CYS A 403 4.02 -5.17 -12.06
N PRO A 404 3.18 -5.90 -12.79
CA PRO A 404 3.48 -6.31 -14.17
C PRO A 404 3.51 -5.13 -15.15
N ASN A 405 3.07 -3.94 -14.72
CA ASN A 405 3.24 -2.68 -15.47
C ASN A 405 4.62 -2.06 -15.28
N LYS A 406 5.47 -2.65 -14.44
CA LYS A 406 6.87 -2.23 -14.35
C LYS A 406 7.68 -2.95 -15.41
N ASP A 407 8.54 -2.19 -16.06
CA ASP A 407 9.53 -2.78 -16.96
C ASP A 407 10.41 -3.75 -16.15
N PRO A 408 10.49 -5.04 -16.53
CA PRO A 408 11.42 -5.96 -15.92
C PRO A 408 12.88 -5.47 -15.97
N ALA A 409 13.23 -4.62 -16.96
CA ALA A 409 14.55 -4.02 -17.08
C ALA A 409 14.85 -3.00 -15.97
N GLU A 410 13.84 -2.45 -15.28
CA GLU A 410 14.07 -1.58 -14.12
C GLU A 410 14.61 -2.33 -12.91
N GLY A 411 14.44 -3.64 -12.86
CA GLY A 411 15.04 -4.52 -11.88
C GLY A 411 14.72 -4.21 -10.42
N CYS A 412 15.44 -4.89 -9.55
CA CYS A 412 15.42 -4.63 -8.12
C CYS A 412 16.12 -3.31 -7.79
N ASP A 413 15.47 -2.42 -7.05
CA ASP A 413 16.09 -1.21 -6.51
C ASP A 413 16.86 -1.54 -5.21
N PRO A 414 18.21 -1.63 -5.27
CA PRO A 414 19.02 -1.99 -4.10
C PRO A 414 18.93 -0.94 -2.99
N VAL A 415 18.67 0.33 -3.29
CA VAL A 415 18.51 1.39 -2.29
C VAL A 415 17.30 1.08 -1.41
N ARG A 416 16.16 0.75 -2.03
CA ARG A 416 14.94 0.37 -1.30
C ARG A 416 15.16 -0.86 -0.43
N VAL A 417 15.81 -1.89 -0.96
CA VAL A 417 16.08 -3.13 -0.24
C VAL A 417 16.96 -2.88 0.98
N GLN A 418 18.09 -2.23 0.81
CA GLN A 418 19.03 -1.92 1.90
C GLN A 418 18.39 -1.04 2.98
N ARG A 419 17.58 -0.09 2.56
CA ARG A 419 16.85 0.77 3.49
C ARG A 419 15.83 -0.01 4.31
N GLN A 420 15.06 -0.89 3.69
CA GLN A 420 14.09 -1.73 4.40
C GLN A 420 14.80 -2.64 5.41
N ILE A 421 15.92 -3.24 5.04
CA ILE A 421 16.75 -4.03 5.95
C ILE A 421 17.21 -3.20 7.16
N LYS A 422 17.82 -2.02 6.91
CA LYS A 422 18.26 -1.12 7.97
C LYS A 422 17.13 -0.70 8.90
N ARG A 423 15.95 -0.42 8.34
CA ARG A 423 14.76 -0.05 9.11
C ARG A 423 14.29 -1.18 10.01
N ILE A 424 14.24 -2.42 9.52
CA ILE A 424 13.89 -3.60 10.32
C ILE A 424 14.94 -3.81 11.42
N GLN A 425 16.23 -3.75 11.10
CA GLN A 425 17.31 -3.88 12.08
C GLN A 425 17.24 -2.79 13.17
N GLY A 426 16.91 -1.56 12.80
CA GLY A 426 16.68 -0.47 13.76
C GLY A 426 15.54 -0.77 14.74
N LYS A 427 14.43 -1.31 14.25
CA LYS A 427 13.30 -1.74 15.10
C LYS A 427 13.67 -2.89 16.02
N LEU A 428 14.46 -3.88 15.54
CA LEU A 428 14.95 -4.98 16.37
C LEU A 428 15.84 -4.47 17.49
N LYS A 429 16.74 -3.53 17.24
CA LYS A 429 17.55 -2.87 18.27
C LYS A 429 16.67 -2.15 19.30
N ALA A 430 15.67 -1.39 18.86
CA ALA A 430 14.74 -0.72 19.76
C ALA A 430 13.99 -1.71 20.66
N ARG A 431 13.58 -2.86 20.13
CA ARG A 431 12.94 -3.93 20.90
C ARG A 431 13.88 -4.56 21.96
N CYS A 432 15.16 -4.71 21.65
CA CYS A 432 16.14 -5.16 22.63
C CYS A 432 16.19 -4.22 23.85
N ARG A 433 16.10 -2.89 23.64
CA ARG A 433 16.09 -1.90 24.72
C ARG A 433 14.82 -1.94 25.58
N LEU A 434 13.64 -2.09 24.97
CA LEU A 434 12.35 -2.10 25.67
C LEU A 434 12.23 -3.29 26.63
N GLY A 435 12.73 -4.46 26.25
CA GLY A 435 12.76 -5.64 27.13
C GLY A 435 13.75 -5.54 28.30
N ALA A 436 14.67 -4.55 28.30
CA ALA A 436 15.60 -4.31 29.40
C ALA A 436 14.99 -3.43 30.52
N SER A 437 13.98 -2.61 30.21
CA SER A 437 13.33 -1.72 31.18
C SER A 437 12.17 -2.36 31.96
N GLY A 438 11.78 -3.60 31.64
CA GLY A 438 10.65 -4.31 32.27
C GLY A 438 10.97 -5.15 33.49
N ASN A 439 12.25 -5.33 33.87
CA ASN A 439 12.64 -6.17 35.02
C ASN A 439 12.91 -5.40 36.35
N GLY A 440 12.33 -4.20 36.47
CA GLY A 440 12.59 -3.32 37.63
C GLY A 440 11.34 -2.83 38.36
N ALA A 441 10.23 -3.62 38.42
CA ALA A 441 9.13 -3.32 39.36
C ALA A 441 8.16 -4.53 39.45
N GLY A 442 8.37 -5.40 40.40
CA GLY A 442 7.39 -6.49 40.63
C GLY A 442 7.85 -7.52 41.68
N SER A 443 8.42 -7.07 42.80
CA SER A 443 8.48 -7.86 44.00
C SER A 443 8.17 -6.98 45.21
N ALA A 444 6.90 -6.88 45.54
CA ALA A 444 6.41 -6.64 46.92
C ALA A 444 4.87 -6.61 46.91
N GLN A 445 4.35 -7.65 47.52
CA GLN A 445 3.01 -7.93 48.04
C GLN A 445 2.08 -8.72 47.15
#